data_540f53d76f43aad357e2d974f98599c2
#
_entry.id   540f53d76f43aad357e2d974f98599c2
#
_cell.length_a   1.000
_cell.length_b   1.000
_cell.length_c   1.000
_cell.angle_alpha   90.00
_cell.angle_beta   90.00
_cell.angle_gamma   90.00
#
_symmetry.space_group_name_H-M   'P 1'
#
loop_
_entity.id
_entity.type
_entity.pdbx_description
1 polymer ?
#
loop_
_entity_poly.entity_id
_entity_poly.type
_entity_poly.pdbx_seq_one_letter_code
_entity_poly.pdbx_strand_id
1 'polypeptide(L)'
;VKLGGYGGALVKDVIGVYVEEFYPFREATVELSNGYHAKLWGELSRLNGAELVAEFKTGQAQGSVAIAKRKLGSSTAWYQGTELTDDSQRAFFRGIAADLGINATGLESTEVIKRGPYQIEIDHKANTVKVTKG
;
A
#
# COMPACT_ATOMS: atom_id res chain seq x y z
N VAL A 1 -22.08 -23.30 -6.84
CA VAL A 1 -21.82 -22.22 -5.89
C VAL A 1 -20.81 -21.29 -6.55
N LYS A 2 -21.23 -20.10 -7.00
CA LYS A 2 -20.26 -19.05 -7.35
C LYS A 2 -19.69 -18.57 -6.02
N LEU A 3 -18.47 -18.95 -5.72
CA LEU A 3 -17.69 -18.28 -4.69
C LEU A 3 -17.55 -16.82 -5.16
N GLY A 4 -18.23 -15.90 -4.50
CA GLY A 4 -18.00 -14.49 -4.72
C GLY A 4 -16.53 -14.21 -4.42
N GLY A 5 -15.85 -13.43 -5.27
CA GLY A 5 -14.46 -13.06 -5.03
C GLY A 5 -14.28 -12.46 -3.64
N TYR A 6 -13.09 -12.60 -3.09
CA TYR A 6 -12.74 -12.00 -1.80
C TYR A 6 -12.94 -10.48 -1.82
N GLY A 7 -13.34 -9.92 -0.69
CA GLY A 7 -13.58 -8.49 -0.55
C GLY A 7 -15.00 -8.01 -0.88
N GLY A 8 -15.85 -8.89 -1.44
CA GLY A 8 -17.25 -8.59 -1.72
C GLY A 8 -17.48 -7.53 -2.81
N ALA A 9 -18.74 -7.25 -3.08
CA ALA A 9 -19.16 -6.34 -4.16
C ALA A 9 -18.66 -4.91 -3.94
N LEU A 10 -18.66 -4.41 -2.70
CA LEU A 10 -18.24 -3.04 -2.39
C LEU A 10 -16.76 -2.79 -2.76
N VAL A 11 -15.89 -3.70 -2.40
CA VAL A 11 -14.45 -3.61 -2.73
C VAL A 11 -14.24 -3.71 -4.23
N LYS A 12 -14.87 -4.67 -4.87
CA LYS A 12 -14.80 -4.86 -6.32
C LYS A 12 -15.30 -3.63 -7.08
N ASP A 13 -16.44 -3.06 -6.67
CA ASP A 13 -17.08 -1.97 -7.39
C ASP A 13 -16.46 -0.61 -7.07
N VAL A 14 -15.94 -0.40 -5.86
CA VAL A 14 -15.26 0.84 -5.45
C VAL A 14 -13.80 0.82 -5.88
N ILE A 15 -13.05 -0.21 -5.51
CA ILE A 15 -11.61 -0.28 -5.80
C ILE A 15 -11.34 -0.68 -7.26
N GLY A 16 -12.23 -1.48 -7.85
CA GLY A 16 -12.10 -1.89 -9.24
C GLY A 16 -11.09 -3.02 -9.46
N VAL A 17 -10.91 -3.88 -8.47
CA VAL A 17 -10.10 -5.09 -8.53
C VAL A 17 -10.95 -6.28 -8.11
N TYR A 18 -10.86 -7.38 -8.83
CA TYR A 18 -11.49 -8.64 -8.52
C TYR A 18 -10.44 -9.62 -8.04
N VAL A 19 -10.55 -10.06 -6.78
CA VAL A 19 -9.67 -11.06 -6.17
C VAL A 19 -10.30 -12.42 -6.29
N GLU A 20 -9.59 -13.34 -6.92
CA GLU A 20 -10.05 -14.74 -7.13
C GLU A 20 -9.57 -15.63 -6.00
N GLU A 21 -8.29 -15.52 -5.63
CA GLU A 21 -7.64 -16.34 -4.62
C GLU A 21 -6.42 -15.62 -4.05
N PHE A 22 -5.93 -16.04 -2.90
CA PHE A 22 -4.64 -15.64 -2.36
C PHE A 22 -3.85 -16.88 -1.91
N TYR A 23 -2.53 -16.74 -1.93
CA TYR A 23 -1.63 -17.85 -1.64
C TYR A 23 -0.32 -17.34 -1.01
N PRO A 24 0.31 -18.16 -0.18
CA PRO A 24 1.64 -17.83 0.35
C PRO A 24 2.71 -18.00 -0.74
N PHE A 25 3.71 -17.13 -0.73
CA PHE A 25 4.88 -17.30 -1.58
C PHE A 25 5.74 -18.45 -1.06
N ARG A 26 6.37 -19.16 -2.00
CA ARG A 26 7.42 -20.14 -1.71
C ARG A 26 8.79 -19.46 -1.66
N GLU A 27 8.96 -18.43 -2.43
CA GLU A 27 10.13 -17.58 -2.51
C GLU A 27 10.14 -16.58 -1.34
N ALA A 28 11.32 -16.17 -0.89
CA ALA A 28 11.44 -15.15 0.16
C ALA A 28 10.87 -13.79 -0.28
N THR A 29 11.05 -13.47 -1.57
CA THR A 29 10.50 -12.26 -2.20
C THR A 29 10.12 -12.53 -3.66
N VAL A 30 9.13 -11.78 -4.16
CA VAL A 30 8.68 -11.78 -5.55
C VAL A 30 8.77 -10.36 -6.11
N GLU A 31 9.39 -10.20 -7.28
CA GLU A 31 9.53 -8.90 -7.94
C GLU A 31 8.22 -8.48 -8.61
N LEU A 32 7.90 -7.19 -8.50
CA LEU A 32 6.80 -6.52 -9.20
C LEU A 32 7.30 -5.75 -10.42
N SER A 33 6.40 -5.47 -11.37
CA SER A 33 6.74 -4.81 -12.65
C SER A 33 7.29 -3.39 -12.49
N ASN A 34 7.02 -2.72 -11.37
CA ASN A 34 7.54 -1.39 -11.04
C ASN A 34 8.84 -1.42 -10.22
N GLY A 35 9.47 -2.59 -10.05
CA GLY A 35 10.71 -2.76 -9.29
C GLY A 35 10.53 -2.94 -7.79
N TYR A 36 9.30 -2.93 -7.26
CA TYR A 36 9.05 -3.27 -5.87
C TYR A 36 9.17 -4.77 -5.64
N HIS A 37 9.32 -5.16 -4.38
CA HIS A 37 9.38 -6.54 -3.97
C HIS A 37 8.27 -6.86 -2.97
N ALA A 38 7.54 -7.92 -3.26
CA ALA A 38 6.52 -8.51 -2.39
C ALA A 38 7.12 -9.62 -1.54
N LYS A 39 6.53 -9.87 -0.37
CA LYS A 39 6.90 -10.95 0.56
C LYS A 39 5.65 -11.62 1.13
N LEU A 40 5.83 -12.79 1.69
CA LEU A 40 4.87 -13.62 2.40
C LEU A 40 3.72 -14.17 1.55
N TRP A 41 2.91 -13.33 0.95
CA TRP A 41 1.71 -13.74 0.22
C TRP A 41 1.36 -12.79 -0.93
N GLY A 42 0.58 -13.28 -1.88
CA GLY A 42 0.02 -12.52 -2.99
C GLY A 42 -1.38 -12.99 -3.36
N GLU A 43 -2.09 -12.17 -4.10
CA GLU A 43 -3.42 -12.46 -4.60
C GLU A 43 -3.42 -12.74 -6.10
N LEU A 44 -4.18 -13.78 -6.50
CA LEU A 44 -4.60 -13.95 -7.88
C LEU A 44 -5.74 -13.00 -8.14
N SER A 45 -5.45 -11.91 -8.82
CA SER A 45 -6.40 -10.83 -9.02
C SER A 45 -6.32 -10.26 -10.44
N ARG A 46 -7.40 -9.60 -10.85
CA ARG A 46 -7.53 -8.93 -12.14
C ARG A 46 -8.23 -7.59 -12.00
N LEU A 47 -7.96 -6.72 -12.96
CA LEU A 47 -8.61 -5.41 -13.02
C LEU A 47 -10.12 -5.56 -13.30
N ASN A 48 -10.89 -4.71 -12.63
CA ASN A 48 -12.34 -4.54 -12.84
C ASN A 48 -12.67 -3.04 -12.83
N GLY A 49 -11.98 -2.28 -13.69
CA GLY A 49 -12.14 -0.84 -13.81
C GLY A 49 -11.12 0.01 -13.04
N ALA A 50 -10.14 -0.60 -12.38
CA ALA A 50 -8.97 0.08 -11.85
C ALA A 50 -7.87 0.21 -12.91
N GLU A 51 -6.94 1.12 -12.68
CA GLU A 51 -5.69 1.29 -13.42
C GLU A 51 -4.59 0.43 -12.78
N LEU A 52 -3.85 -0.31 -13.61
CA LEU A 52 -2.71 -1.10 -13.15
C LEU A 52 -1.56 -0.19 -12.73
N VAL A 53 -1.01 -0.42 -11.54
CA VAL A 53 0.22 0.23 -11.05
C VAL A 53 1.38 -0.75 -11.07
N ALA A 54 1.15 -1.99 -10.62
CA ALA A 54 2.14 -3.05 -10.70
C ALA A 54 1.47 -4.43 -10.74
N GLU A 55 2.11 -5.35 -11.45
CA GLU A 55 1.77 -6.78 -11.51
C GLU A 55 2.94 -7.62 -11.00
N PHE A 56 2.68 -8.86 -10.63
CA PHE A 56 3.72 -9.83 -10.28
C PHE A 56 4.50 -10.24 -11.54
N LYS A 57 5.82 -10.12 -11.51
CA LYS A 57 6.69 -10.51 -12.64
C LYS A 57 6.99 -12.00 -12.70
N THR A 58 6.96 -12.66 -11.56
CA THR A 58 7.37 -14.07 -11.42
C THR A 58 6.45 -14.80 -10.43
N GLY A 59 6.65 -16.09 -10.31
CA GLY A 59 5.92 -16.93 -9.37
C GLY A 59 4.52 -17.33 -9.84
N GLN A 60 3.76 -17.90 -8.94
CA GLN A 60 2.41 -18.44 -9.21
C GLN A 60 1.41 -17.34 -9.61
N ALA A 61 1.59 -16.11 -9.13
CA ALA A 61 0.74 -14.96 -9.45
C ALA A 61 1.21 -14.17 -10.66
N GLN A 62 2.19 -14.62 -11.42
CA GLN A 62 2.68 -13.88 -12.57
C GLN A 62 1.55 -13.34 -13.45
N GLY A 63 1.59 -12.03 -13.74
CA GLY A 63 0.56 -11.33 -14.50
C GLY A 63 -0.68 -10.93 -13.70
N SER A 64 -0.82 -11.35 -12.43
CA SER A 64 -1.89 -10.85 -11.56
C SER A 64 -1.58 -9.46 -11.02
N VAL A 65 -2.63 -8.71 -10.70
CA VAL A 65 -2.53 -7.36 -10.19
C VAL A 65 -1.96 -7.38 -8.76
N ALA A 66 -0.82 -6.75 -8.55
CA ALA A 66 -0.23 -6.57 -7.22
C ALA A 66 -0.62 -5.22 -6.60
N ILE A 67 -0.61 -4.16 -7.41
CA ILE A 67 -0.98 -2.80 -6.99
C ILE A 67 -1.84 -2.18 -8.10
N ALA A 68 -2.94 -1.56 -7.70
CA ALA A 68 -3.82 -0.82 -8.59
C ALA A 68 -4.31 0.47 -7.95
N LYS A 69 -4.83 1.38 -8.76
CA LYS A 69 -5.49 2.61 -8.30
C LYS A 69 -6.74 2.88 -9.12
N ARG A 70 -7.68 3.61 -8.55
CA ARG A 70 -8.89 4.07 -9.24
C ARG A 70 -9.26 5.47 -8.83
N LYS A 71 -9.51 6.33 -9.82
CA LYS A 71 -10.09 7.66 -9.61
C LYS A 71 -11.57 7.54 -9.23
N LEU A 72 -11.95 8.22 -8.14
CA LEU A 72 -13.32 8.30 -7.62
C LEU A 72 -13.65 9.78 -7.38
N GLY A 73 -14.07 10.49 -8.43
CA GLY A 73 -14.25 11.94 -8.38
C GLY A 73 -12.92 12.65 -8.12
N SER A 74 -12.84 13.41 -7.03
CA SER A 74 -11.61 14.10 -6.58
C SER A 74 -10.66 13.21 -5.79
N SER A 75 -11.08 12.00 -5.41
CA SER A 75 -10.30 11.07 -4.60
C SER A 75 -9.67 9.97 -5.45
N THR A 76 -8.70 9.27 -4.89
CA THR A 76 -8.10 8.08 -5.49
C THR A 76 -8.12 6.95 -4.48
N ALA A 77 -8.70 5.82 -4.87
CA ALA A 77 -8.62 4.57 -4.14
C ALA A 77 -7.36 3.81 -4.58
N TRP A 78 -6.60 3.30 -3.62
CA TRP A 78 -5.44 2.47 -3.85
C TRP A 78 -5.68 1.06 -3.34
N TYR A 79 -5.17 0.10 -4.06
CA TYR A 79 -5.25 -1.31 -3.73
C TYR A 79 -3.84 -1.92 -3.73
N GLN A 80 -3.55 -2.70 -2.70
CA GLN A 80 -2.32 -3.46 -2.55
C GLN A 80 -2.70 -4.91 -2.19
N GLY A 81 -2.50 -5.84 -3.13
CA GLY A 81 -2.88 -7.25 -3.04
C GLY A 81 -1.73 -8.18 -2.60
N THR A 82 -0.80 -7.66 -1.82
CA THR A 82 0.37 -8.38 -1.30
C THR A 82 0.99 -7.62 -0.15
N GLU A 83 1.82 -8.26 0.65
CA GLU A 83 2.72 -7.56 1.56
C GLU A 83 3.99 -7.16 0.82
N LEU A 84 4.35 -5.89 0.87
CA LEU A 84 5.61 -5.39 0.30
C LEU A 84 6.75 -5.54 1.32
N THR A 85 7.98 -5.64 0.83
CA THR A 85 9.16 -5.46 1.67
C THR A 85 9.17 -4.05 2.27
N ASP A 86 9.84 -3.84 3.38
CA ASP A 86 9.81 -2.57 4.11
C ASP A 86 10.24 -1.38 3.24
N ASP A 87 11.29 -1.56 2.42
CA ASP A 87 11.77 -0.51 1.52
C ASP A 87 10.75 -0.22 0.40
N SER A 88 10.15 -1.26 -0.18
CA SER A 88 9.11 -1.12 -1.20
C SER A 88 7.83 -0.48 -0.63
N GLN A 89 7.45 -0.83 0.60
CA GLN A 89 6.31 -0.25 1.29
C GLN A 89 6.52 1.24 1.57
N ARG A 90 7.71 1.63 2.03
CA ARG A 90 8.07 3.04 2.22
C ARG A 90 8.05 3.81 0.91
N ALA A 91 8.62 3.26 -0.16
CA ALA A 91 8.62 3.88 -1.48
C ALA A 91 7.20 4.05 -2.02
N PHE A 92 6.34 3.05 -1.84
CA PHE A 92 4.94 3.10 -2.23
C PHE A 92 4.17 4.23 -1.52
N PHE A 93 4.27 4.33 -0.20
CA PHE A 93 3.60 5.40 0.55
C PHE A 93 4.17 6.79 0.28
N ARG A 94 5.49 6.92 0.06
CA ARG A 94 6.09 8.18 -0.37
C ARG A 94 5.57 8.61 -1.74
N GLY A 95 5.38 7.69 -2.66
CA GLY A 95 4.75 7.96 -3.97
C GLY A 95 3.32 8.47 -3.82
N ILE A 96 2.49 7.83 -3.00
CA ILE A 96 1.12 8.30 -2.71
C ILE A 96 1.12 9.69 -2.07
N ALA A 97 1.99 9.92 -1.09
CA ALA A 97 2.11 11.22 -0.43
C ALA A 97 2.50 12.33 -1.42
N ALA A 98 3.46 12.05 -2.32
CA ALA A 98 3.87 12.98 -3.36
C ALA A 98 2.71 13.31 -4.33
N ASP A 99 1.95 12.31 -4.77
CA ASP A 99 0.76 12.48 -5.62
C ASP A 99 -0.33 13.35 -4.96
N LEU A 100 -0.40 13.34 -3.63
CA LEU A 100 -1.31 14.15 -2.83
C LEU A 100 -0.74 15.52 -2.43
N GLY A 101 0.50 15.85 -2.83
CA GLY A 101 1.18 17.07 -2.41
C GLY A 101 1.55 17.09 -0.92
N ILE A 102 1.57 15.92 -0.26
CA ILE A 102 1.94 15.79 1.15
C ILE A 102 3.47 15.69 1.22
N ASN A 103 4.08 16.61 1.96
CA ASN A 103 5.51 16.55 2.22
C ASN A 103 5.80 15.49 3.30
N ALA A 104 6.21 14.30 2.86
CA ALA A 104 6.56 13.17 3.71
C ALA A 104 8.04 13.18 4.16
N THR A 105 8.66 14.33 4.30
CA THR A 105 10.04 14.47 4.79
C THR A 105 10.11 14.39 6.32
N GLY A 106 9.53 13.35 6.92
CA GLY A 106 9.74 13.02 8.32
C GLY A 106 11.09 12.32 8.51
N LEU A 107 11.77 12.57 9.61
CA LEU A 107 12.85 11.71 10.07
C LEU A 107 12.25 10.31 10.28
N GLU A 108 12.94 9.28 9.85
CA GLU A 108 12.42 7.88 9.84
C GLU A 108 11.97 7.36 11.22
N SER A 109 12.35 8.04 12.27
CA SER A 109 12.03 7.66 13.67
C SER A 109 11.27 8.73 14.44
N THR A 110 11.03 9.90 13.86
CA THR A 110 10.45 11.03 14.61
C THR A 110 9.06 11.38 14.11
N GLU A 111 8.11 11.44 15.03
CA GLU A 111 6.75 11.91 14.81
C GLU A 111 6.55 13.29 15.46
N VAL A 112 5.91 14.20 14.77
CA VAL A 112 5.59 15.55 15.29
C VAL A 112 4.08 15.76 15.26
N ILE A 113 3.48 15.92 16.43
CA ILE A 113 2.05 16.12 16.62
C ILE A 113 1.80 17.52 17.14
N LYS A 114 0.87 18.26 16.55
CA LYS A 114 0.40 19.55 17.08
C LYS A 114 -0.98 19.38 17.74
N ARG A 115 -1.09 19.81 19.01
CA ARG A 115 -2.36 19.81 19.74
C ARG A 115 -2.52 21.13 20.49
N GLY A 116 -3.42 21.98 19.97
CA GLY A 116 -3.61 23.33 20.52
C GLY A 116 -2.27 24.11 20.51
N PRO A 117 -1.84 24.68 21.66
CA PRO A 117 -0.58 25.42 21.74
C PRO A 117 0.64 24.49 21.92
N TYR A 118 0.47 23.17 21.91
CA TYR A 118 1.56 22.24 22.15
C TYR A 118 2.04 21.56 20.87
N GLN A 119 3.35 21.42 20.74
CA GLN A 119 4.02 20.55 19.80
C GLN A 119 4.68 19.40 20.56
N ILE A 120 4.33 18.18 20.17
CA ILE A 120 4.84 16.93 20.76
C ILE A 120 5.73 16.29 19.71
N GLU A 121 6.98 16.09 20.03
CA GLU A 121 7.95 15.40 19.20
C GLU A 121 8.29 14.06 19.85
N ILE A 122 8.08 12.96 19.12
CA ILE A 122 8.32 11.60 19.60
C ILE A 122 9.43 11.02 18.75
N ASP A 123 10.57 10.67 19.35
CA ASP A 123 11.63 9.89 18.69
C ASP A 123 11.51 8.43 19.11
N HIS A 124 10.99 7.60 18.22
CA HIS A 124 10.77 6.18 18.46
C HIS A 124 12.08 5.38 18.55
N LYS A 125 13.16 5.86 17.94
CA LYS A 125 14.47 5.22 18.00
C LYS A 125 15.20 5.52 19.30
N ALA A 126 15.16 6.77 19.73
CA ALA A 126 15.72 7.21 21.00
C ALA A 126 14.80 6.95 22.19
N ASN A 127 13.53 6.55 21.95
CA ASN A 127 12.48 6.36 22.94
C ASN A 127 12.29 7.61 23.83
N THR A 128 12.25 8.79 23.21
CA THR A 128 12.10 10.06 23.90
C THR A 128 10.88 10.84 23.40
N VAL A 129 10.28 11.62 24.30
CA VAL A 129 9.18 12.53 24.01
C VAL A 129 9.56 13.94 24.47
N LYS A 130 9.41 14.93 23.58
CA LYS A 130 9.62 16.34 23.87
C LYS A 130 8.32 17.10 23.64
N VAL A 131 7.89 17.87 24.63
CA VAL A 131 6.71 18.73 24.53
C VAL A 131 7.15 20.19 24.62
N THR A 132 6.78 20.97 23.62
CA THR A 132 7.01 22.42 23.57
C THR A 132 5.67 23.13 23.50
N LYS A 133 5.54 24.23 24.24
CA LYS A 133 4.39 25.14 24.16
C LYS A 133 4.80 26.33 23.31
N GLY A 134 4.09 26.55 22.20
CA GLY A 134 4.26 27.74 21.34
C GLY A 134 3.41 28.91 21.79
#